data_46034bbc5741c37bfe75277ea0404b8a
#
_entry.id   46034bbc5741c37bfe75277ea0404b8a
#
_cell.length_a   1.000
_cell.length_b   1.000
_cell.length_c   1.000
_cell.angle_alpha   90.00
_cell.angle_beta   90.00
_cell.angle_gamma   90.00
#
_symmetry.space_group_name_H-M   'P 1'
#
loop_
_entity.id
_entity.type
_entity.pdbx_description
1 polymer ?
#
loop_
_entity_poly.entity_id
_entity_poly.type
_entity_poly.pdbx_seq_one_letter_code
_entity_poly.pdbx_strand_id
1 'polypeptide(L)'
;MGRENRIHAKQEHKDVSNIDDIMVGINVPKTSDDIGENMQFRKYNSGRKGKSGHGFAAEDANALDDRLRGKKVCQIGKSNKRDGADRIVDGESIQTKYCASAKETFDEIFNTDGTFRYQGQKVEVPKDQYDEVVQRFKERIEQGKAIGVKDPNDAKKIVKKGAVTYKQAQMIAKAGNIQSIWFDAKSQMIVTSYIFGLSI
;
A
#
# COMPACT_ATOMS: atom_id res chain seq x y z
N MET A 1 6.49 -51.51 46.92
CA MET A 1 5.90 -50.22 47.28
C MET A 1 6.40 -49.21 46.26
N GLY A 2 5.68 -49.02 45.17
CA GLY A 2 5.99 -48.01 44.11
C GLY A 2 5.14 -46.76 44.32
N ARG A 3 5.77 -45.63 44.33
CA ARG A 3 5.06 -44.34 44.24
C ARG A 3 5.06 -43.89 42.81
N GLU A 4 3.89 -43.90 42.20
CA GLU A 4 3.63 -43.23 40.90
C GLU A 4 3.60 -41.72 41.11
N ASN A 5 4.55 -41.01 40.47
CA ASN A 5 4.49 -39.56 40.33
C ASN A 5 3.67 -39.24 39.11
N ARG A 6 2.41 -38.87 39.28
CA ARG A 6 1.59 -38.24 38.26
C ARG A 6 2.03 -36.79 38.12
N ILE A 7 2.71 -36.46 37.02
CA ILE A 7 2.94 -35.10 36.59
C ILE A 7 1.66 -34.66 35.89
N HIS A 8 0.85 -33.84 36.56
CA HIS A 8 -0.24 -33.12 35.93
C HIS A 8 0.37 -31.97 35.10
N ALA A 9 0.46 -32.14 33.79
CA ALA A 9 0.69 -31.04 32.87
C ALA A 9 -0.56 -30.15 32.87
N LYS A 10 -0.47 -29.02 33.55
CA LYS A 10 -1.45 -27.92 33.39
C LYS A 10 -1.28 -27.33 32.01
N GLN A 11 -2.20 -27.65 31.14
CA GLN A 11 -2.34 -27.01 29.85
C GLN A 11 -2.96 -25.63 30.10
N GLU A 12 -2.11 -24.61 30.22
CA GLU A 12 -2.59 -23.21 30.20
C GLU A 12 -3.09 -22.87 28.79
N HIS A 13 -4.40 -22.80 28.67
CA HIS A 13 -5.03 -22.13 27.55
C HIS A 13 -4.68 -20.64 27.68
N LYS A 14 -3.67 -20.20 26.98
CA LYS A 14 -3.45 -18.76 26.75
C LYS A 14 -4.51 -18.29 25.78
N ASP A 15 -5.42 -17.48 26.28
CA ASP A 15 -6.34 -16.70 25.46
C ASP A 15 -5.52 -15.73 24.59
N VAL A 16 -5.40 -16.03 23.30
CA VAL A 16 -4.70 -15.18 22.33
C VAL A 16 -5.68 -14.09 21.91
N SER A 17 -5.95 -13.17 22.83
CA SER A 17 -6.88 -12.05 22.57
C SER A 17 -6.20 -10.77 22.10
N ASN A 18 -4.85 -10.77 22.01
CA ASN A 18 -4.10 -9.57 21.69
C ASN A 18 -3.28 -9.76 20.41
N ILE A 19 -3.30 -8.77 19.53
CA ILE A 19 -2.53 -8.75 18.28
C ILE A 19 -1.02 -8.92 18.55
N ASP A 20 -0.55 -8.45 19.71
CA ASP A 20 0.83 -8.60 20.15
C ASP A 20 1.21 -10.06 20.42
N ASP A 21 0.27 -10.90 20.90
CA ASP A 21 0.50 -12.34 21.15
C ASP A 21 0.56 -13.15 19.85
N ILE A 22 -0.16 -12.72 18.81
CA ILE A 22 -0.10 -13.34 17.47
C ILE A 22 1.25 -13.04 16.81
N MET A 23 1.84 -11.88 17.09
CA MET A 23 3.14 -11.46 16.54
C MET A 23 4.32 -12.22 17.15
N VAL A 24 4.19 -12.74 18.37
CA VAL A 24 5.21 -13.58 19.03
C VAL A 24 5.30 -14.99 18.40
N GLY A 25 4.22 -15.47 17.76
CA GLY A 25 4.19 -16.75 17.06
C GLY A 25 4.78 -16.72 15.66
N ILE A 26 4.89 -15.55 15.04
CA ILE A 26 5.60 -15.35 13.79
C ILE A 26 7.06 -15.10 14.17
N ASN A 27 7.92 -16.05 13.87
CA ASN A 27 9.37 -15.99 14.15
C ASN A 27 9.99 -14.86 13.30
N VAL A 28 9.69 -13.60 13.64
CA VAL A 28 10.39 -12.43 13.15
C VAL A 28 11.66 -12.35 13.99
N PRO A 29 12.84 -12.56 13.41
CA PRO A 29 14.08 -12.56 14.20
C PRO A 29 14.24 -11.20 14.88
N LYS A 30 14.21 -11.14 16.21
CA LYS A 30 14.46 -9.92 16.99
C LYS A 30 15.85 -9.33 16.74
N THR A 31 16.77 -10.15 16.20
CA THR A 31 18.11 -9.72 15.78
C THR A 31 18.12 -9.10 14.37
N SER A 32 16.99 -9.08 13.67
CA SER A 32 16.87 -8.40 12.39
C SER A 32 16.47 -6.94 12.53
N ASP A 33 16.24 -6.43 13.75
CA ASP A 33 15.77 -5.06 13.94
C ASP A 33 16.67 -4.08 13.19
N ASP A 34 17.98 -4.18 13.33
CA ASP A 34 18.91 -3.32 12.60
C ASP A 34 19.03 -3.67 11.12
N ILE A 35 18.94 -4.93 10.74
CA ILE A 35 19.09 -5.39 9.34
C ILE A 35 17.78 -5.22 8.59
N GLY A 36 16.65 -5.57 9.19
CA GLY A 36 15.31 -5.43 8.61
C GLY A 36 14.91 -3.97 8.49
N GLU A 37 15.14 -3.15 9.52
CA GLU A 37 14.95 -1.72 9.51
C GLU A 37 15.79 -1.06 8.41
N ASN A 38 17.05 -1.41 8.31
CA ASN A 38 17.93 -0.89 7.29
C ASN A 38 17.53 -1.33 5.88
N MET A 39 17.06 -2.55 5.68
CA MET A 39 16.61 -3.03 4.36
C MET A 39 15.33 -2.32 3.89
N GLN A 40 14.30 -2.20 4.74
CA GLN A 40 13.07 -1.49 4.38
C GLN A 40 13.29 0.00 4.25
N PHE A 41 14.04 0.61 5.16
CA PHE A 41 14.42 2.00 5.06
C PHE A 41 15.18 2.27 3.76
N ARG A 42 16.12 1.40 3.39
CA ARG A 42 16.83 1.50 2.11
C ARG A 42 15.93 1.24 0.92
N LYS A 43 15.01 0.27 0.98
CA LYS A 43 14.07 -0.04 -0.09
C LYS A 43 13.26 1.19 -0.50
N TYR A 44 12.76 1.96 0.48
CA TYR A 44 11.89 3.09 0.22
C TYR A 44 12.59 4.46 0.22
N ASN A 45 13.76 4.57 0.83
CA ASN A 45 14.42 5.86 1.06
C ASN A 45 15.80 5.98 0.37
N SER A 46 16.37 4.89 -0.15
CA SER A 46 17.68 4.93 -0.83
C SER A 46 17.61 5.73 -2.13
N GLY A 47 18.48 6.73 -2.23
CA GLY A 47 18.66 7.54 -3.43
C GLY A 47 17.85 8.84 -3.48
N ARG A 48 17.02 9.13 -2.50
CA ARG A 48 16.23 10.38 -2.44
C ARG A 48 16.33 11.01 -1.06
N LYS A 49 17.37 11.78 -0.77
CA LYS A 49 17.56 12.66 0.40
C LYS A 49 16.39 12.71 1.40
N GLY A 50 15.95 11.56 1.93
CA GLY A 50 15.01 11.41 3.04
C GLY A 50 13.55 11.85 2.81
N LYS A 51 13.11 12.20 1.60
CA LYS A 51 11.84 12.94 1.45
C LYS A 51 10.61 12.20 0.93
N SER A 52 10.64 10.93 0.49
CA SER A 52 9.39 10.37 -0.05
C SER A 52 9.32 8.86 -0.27
N GLY A 53 9.83 8.07 0.64
CA GLY A 53 9.66 6.61 0.59
C GLY A 53 8.20 6.14 0.66
N HIS A 54 7.30 6.97 1.20
CA HIS A 54 5.89 6.65 1.35
C HIS A 54 5.15 6.45 0.02
N GLY A 55 5.53 7.10 -1.06
CA GLY A 55 4.96 6.88 -2.39
C GLY A 55 5.19 5.44 -2.86
N PHE A 56 6.45 4.97 -2.81
CA PHE A 56 6.79 3.58 -3.16
C PHE A 56 6.16 2.56 -2.20
N ALA A 57 6.08 2.89 -0.90
CA ALA A 57 5.41 2.03 0.07
C ALA A 57 3.91 1.93 -0.23
N ALA A 58 3.27 3.00 -0.67
CA ALA A 58 1.89 2.99 -1.12
C ALA A 58 1.70 2.15 -2.39
N GLU A 59 2.58 2.29 -3.39
CA GLU A 59 2.54 1.48 -4.62
C GLU A 59 2.63 -0.02 -4.29
N ASP A 60 3.58 -0.42 -3.44
CA ASP A 60 3.76 -1.81 -3.03
C ASP A 60 2.56 -2.32 -2.21
N ALA A 61 2.04 -1.52 -1.27
CA ALA A 61 0.89 -1.90 -0.44
C ALA A 61 -0.39 -2.07 -1.27
N ASN A 62 -0.63 -1.18 -2.22
CA ASN A 62 -1.77 -1.27 -3.12
C ASN A 62 -1.63 -2.44 -4.11
N ALA A 63 -0.42 -2.68 -4.63
CA ALA A 63 -0.15 -3.85 -5.47
C ALA A 63 -0.35 -5.16 -4.72
N LEU A 64 0.03 -5.21 -3.44
CA LEU A 64 -0.20 -6.36 -2.57
C LEU A 64 -1.69 -6.60 -2.34
N ASP A 65 -2.47 -5.56 -2.04
CA ASP A 65 -3.94 -5.67 -1.87
C ASP A 65 -4.62 -6.15 -3.15
N ASP A 66 -4.24 -5.61 -4.31
CA ASP A 66 -4.77 -6.04 -5.60
C ASP A 66 -4.46 -7.54 -5.86
N ARG A 67 -3.24 -8.03 -5.52
CA ARG A 67 -2.89 -9.46 -5.63
C ARG A 67 -3.68 -10.34 -4.67
N LEU A 68 -3.86 -9.91 -3.41
CA LEU A 68 -4.66 -10.63 -2.41
C LEU A 68 -6.12 -10.75 -2.82
N ARG A 69 -6.60 -9.86 -3.67
CA ARG A 69 -7.94 -9.91 -4.29
C ARG A 69 -7.98 -10.72 -5.59
N GLY A 70 -6.91 -11.44 -5.92
CA GLY A 70 -6.83 -12.30 -7.11
C GLY A 70 -6.60 -11.56 -8.43
N LYS A 71 -6.24 -10.28 -8.41
CA LYS A 71 -6.00 -9.50 -9.63
C LYS A 71 -4.63 -9.76 -10.23
N LYS A 72 -4.53 -9.65 -11.55
CA LYS A 72 -3.26 -9.71 -12.27
C LYS A 72 -2.55 -8.37 -12.16
N VAL A 73 -1.42 -8.33 -11.44
CA VAL A 73 -0.65 -7.10 -11.19
C VAL A 73 0.73 -7.18 -11.82
N CYS A 74 1.03 -6.23 -12.70
CA CYS A 74 2.35 -5.99 -13.26
C CYS A 74 2.87 -4.63 -12.79
N GLN A 75 3.95 -4.59 -12.03
CA GLN A 75 4.61 -3.35 -11.60
C GLN A 75 5.56 -2.87 -12.70
N ILE A 76 5.38 -1.63 -13.17
CA ILE A 76 6.19 -0.99 -14.22
C ILE A 76 7.14 0.04 -13.60
N GLY A 77 6.90 0.46 -12.40
CA GLY A 77 7.37 1.64 -11.66
C GLY A 77 8.87 1.92 -11.57
N LYS A 78 9.71 1.21 -12.33
CA LYS A 78 11.15 1.54 -12.49
C LYS A 78 11.46 2.21 -13.84
N SER A 79 10.46 2.41 -14.69
CA SER A 79 10.65 3.20 -15.90
C SER A 79 10.64 4.68 -15.52
N ASN A 80 11.73 5.40 -15.76
CA ASN A 80 11.82 6.85 -15.56
C ASN A 80 10.93 7.66 -16.53
N LYS A 81 9.86 7.07 -17.05
CA LYS A 81 8.95 7.76 -17.96
C LYS A 81 8.10 8.73 -17.14
N ARG A 82 8.25 10.00 -17.42
CA ARG A 82 7.43 11.06 -16.82
C ARG A 82 5.95 10.77 -17.06
N ASP A 83 5.13 10.84 -16.00
CA ASP A 83 3.69 10.60 -16.03
C ASP A 83 3.28 9.20 -16.56
N GLY A 84 4.21 8.23 -16.55
CA GLY A 84 3.94 6.83 -16.88
C GLY A 84 3.24 6.11 -15.73
N ALA A 85 2.50 5.03 -16.05
CA ALA A 85 1.86 4.21 -15.02
C ALA A 85 2.89 3.55 -14.08
N ASP A 86 2.56 3.47 -12.80
CA ASP A 86 3.37 2.75 -11.80
C ASP A 86 3.15 1.23 -11.89
N ARG A 87 1.91 0.83 -12.23
CA ARG A 87 1.54 -0.56 -12.43
C ARG A 87 0.36 -0.74 -13.39
N ILE A 88 0.20 -1.97 -13.89
CA ILE A 88 -0.99 -2.42 -14.63
C ILE A 88 -1.73 -3.44 -13.75
N VAL A 89 -3.04 -3.27 -13.60
CA VAL A 89 -3.93 -4.17 -12.85
C VAL A 89 -5.06 -4.59 -13.76
N ASP A 90 -5.16 -5.89 -14.08
CA ASP A 90 -6.15 -6.45 -15.01
C ASP A 90 -6.23 -5.70 -16.37
N GLY A 91 -5.10 -5.18 -16.84
CA GLY A 91 -4.98 -4.41 -18.08
C GLY A 91 -5.18 -2.90 -17.93
N GLU A 92 -5.62 -2.41 -16.77
CA GLU A 92 -5.76 -0.98 -16.48
C GLU A 92 -4.45 -0.37 -15.98
N SER A 93 -4.04 0.73 -16.58
CA SER A 93 -2.88 1.53 -16.15
C SER A 93 -3.22 2.33 -14.90
N ILE A 94 -2.40 2.22 -13.87
CA ILE A 94 -2.60 2.87 -12.56
C ILE A 94 -1.38 3.74 -12.24
N GLN A 95 -1.64 5.01 -11.93
CA GLN A 95 -0.68 5.95 -11.37
C GLN A 95 -1.02 6.18 -9.90
N THR A 96 -0.05 6.07 -9.00
CA THR A 96 -0.23 6.26 -7.55
C THR A 96 0.19 7.68 -7.14
N LYS A 97 -0.69 8.41 -6.45
CA LYS A 97 -0.43 9.76 -5.92
C LYS A 97 -0.80 9.85 -4.45
N TYR A 98 0.20 9.94 -3.60
CA TYR A 98 0.06 9.98 -2.15
C TYR A 98 0.76 11.23 -1.60
N CYS A 99 0.01 12.32 -1.43
CA CYS A 99 0.47 13.56 -0.82
C CYS A 99 -0.12 13.75 0.59
N ALA A 100 0.36 14.74 1.32
CA ALA A 100 0.01 14.92 2.74
C ALA A 100 -1.47 15.30 2.94
N SER A 101 -2.10 15.92 1.96
CA SER A 101 -3.52 16.31 2.01
C SER A 101 -4.24 15.96 0.69
N ALA A 102 -5.56 15.86 0.76
CA ALA A 102 -6.40 15.64 -0.41
C ALA A 102 -6.23 16.76 -1.45
N LYS A 103 -6.04 18.00 -0.98
CA LYS A 103 -5.76 19.13 -1.87
C LYS A 103 -4.44 18.93 -2.64
N GLU A 104 -3.35 18.61 -1.95
CA GLU A 104 -2.06 18.39 -2.59
C GLU A 104 -2.10 17.18 -3.53
N THR A 105 -2.76 16.08 -3.12
CA THR A 105 -2.97 14.89 -3.95
C THR A 105 -3.73 15.25 -5.21
N PHE A 106 -4.78 16.08 -5.09
CA PHE A 106 -5.57 16.55 -6.22
C PHE A 106 -4.77 17.49 -7.15
N ASP A 107 -4.02 18.42 -6.59
CA ASP A 107 -3.21 19.36 -7.38
C ASP A 107 -2.15 18.63 -8.22
N GLU A 108 -1.59 17.53 -7.73
CA GLU A 108 -0.63 16.70 -8.48
C GLU A 108 -1.24 15.90 -9.65
N ILE A 109 -2.57 15.83 -9.76
CA ILE A 109 -3.29 15.16 -10.85
C ILE A 109 -3.32 16.02 -12.12
N PHE A 110 -3.14 17.33 -11.98
CA PHE A 110 -3.22 18.29 -13.07
C PHE A 110 -1.89 19.00 -13.29
N ASN A 111 -1.68 19.43 -14.54
CA ASN A 111 -0.65 20.39 -14.86
C ASN A 111 -1.09 21.80 -14.43
N THR A 112 -0.14 22.74 -14.41
CA THR A 112 -0.40 24.14 -14.05
C THR A 112 -1.38 24.84 -15.00
N ASP A 113 -1.47 24.38 -16.25
CA ASP A 113 -2.43 24.87 -17.25
C ASP A 113 -3.84 24.28 -17.12
N GLY A 114 -4.06 23.37 -16.16
CA GLY A 114 -5.34 22.68 -15.93
C GLY A 114 -5.53 21.39 -16.74
N THR A 115 -4.53 20.95 -17.49
CA THR A 115 -4.59 19.70 -18.24
C THR A 115 -4.49 18.51 -17.29
N PHE A 116 -5.39 17.52 -17.42
CA PHE A 116 -5.30 16.25 -16.71
C PHE A 116 -4.06 15.46 -17.18
N ARG A 117 -3.15 15.17 -16.25
CA ARG A 117 -1.82 14.60 -16.56
C ARG A 117 -1.86 13.14 -17.00
N TYR A 118 -2.79 12.35 -16.47
CA TYR A 118 -2.78 10.88 -16.55
C TYR A 118 -3.86 10.34 -17.48
N GLN A 119 -3.95 10.91 -18.70
CA GLN A 119 -4.94 10.48 -19.68
C GLN A 119 -4.80 8.99 -20.00
N GLY A 120 -5.93 8.27 -19.98
CA GLY A 120 -5.95 6.81 -20.18
C GLY A 120 -5.48 5.99 -18.98
N GLN A 121 -5.23 6.61 -17.84
CA GLN A 121 -4.83 5.95 -16.61
C GLN A 121 -5.83 6.23 -15.48
N LYS A 122 -5.92 5.32 -14.51
CA LYS A 122 -6.53 5.61 -13.21
C LYS A 122 -5.51 6.22 -12.27
N VAL A 123 -5.95 7.18 -11.46
CA VAL A 123 -5.11 7.78 -10.42
C VAL A 123 -5.54 7.26 -9.07
N GLU A 124 -4.66 6.50 -8.43
CA GLU A 124 -4.90 5.93 -7.12
C GLU A 124 -4.40 6.87 -6.03
N VAL A 125 -5.31 7.16 -5.09
CA VAL A 125 -5.10 8.15 -4.04
C VAL A 125 -5.25 7.51 -2.65
N PRO A 126 -4.74 8.14 -1.57
CA PRO A 126 -4.90 7.63 -0.21
C PRO A 126 -6.35 7.32 0.12
N LYS A 127 -6.56 6.21 0.83
CA LYS A 127 -7.89 5.72 1.21
C LYS A 127 -8.73 6.77 1.95
N ASP A 128 -8.09 7.53 2.81
CA ASP A 128 -8.67 8.57 3.64
C ASP A 128 -8.94 9.89 2.89
N GLN A 129 -8.35 10.07 1.71
CA GLN A 129 -8.49 11.27 0.89
C GLN A 129 -9.42 11.07 -0.32
N TYR A 130 -9.82 9.83 -0.60
CA TYR A 130 -10.52 9.46 -1.83
C TYR A 130 -11.78 10.29 -2.10
N ASP A 131 -12.66 10.37 -1.12
CA ASP A 131 -13.97 11.01 -1.31
C ASP A 131 -13.81 12.52 -1.59
N GLU A 132 -12.89 13.18 -0.89
CA GLU A 132 -12.57 14.59 -1.10
C GLU A 132 -11.91 14.82 -2.47
N VAL A 133 -10.96 13.97 -2.89
CA VAL A 133 -10.32 14.08 -4.21
C VAL A 133 -11.35 13.91 -5.34
N VAL A 134 -12.25 12.93 -5.22
CA VAL A 134 -13.34 12.73 -6.21
C VAL A 134 -14.23 13.97 -6.29
N GLN A 135 -14.61 14.54 -5.15
CA GLN A 135 -15.46 15.72 -5.11
C GLN A 135 -14.78 16.94 -5.76
N ARG A 136 -13.52 17.20 -5.41
CA ARG A 136 -12.71 18.27 -6.04
C ARG A 136 -12.56 18.07 -7.53
N PHE A 137 -12.41 16.85 -8.00
CA PHE A 137 -12.31 16.54 -9.42
C PHE A 137 -13.61 16.83 -10.15
N LYS A 138 -14.77 16.44 -9.60
CA LYS A 138 -16.08 16.77 -10.15
C LYS A 138 -16.27 18.27 -10.28
N GLU A 139 -16.05 19.01 -9.20
CA GLU A 139 -16.18 20.47 -9.17
C GLU A 139 -15.30 21.15 -10.22
N ARG A 140 -14.06 20.66 -10.40
CA ARG A 140 -13.15 21.18 -11.42
C ARG A 140 -13.66 20.93 -12.84
N ILE A 141 -14.26 19.75 -13.10
CA ILE A 141 -14.88 19.43 -14.40
C ILE A 141 -16.09 20.32 -14.63
N GLU A 142 -16.98 20.48 -13.65
CA GLU A 142 -18.17 21.32 -13.71
C GLU A 142 -17.83 22.80 -13.98
N GLN A 143 -16.71 23.27 -13.46
CA GLN A 143 -16.18 24.61 -13.71
C GLN A 143 -15.51 24.75 -15.08
N GLY A 144 -15.44 23.68 -15.89
CA GLY A 144 -14.74 23.69 -17.18
C GLY A 144 -13.21 23.83 -17.08
N LYS A 145 -12.64 23.60 -15.89
CA LYS A 145 -11.20 23.78 -15.59
C LYS A 145 -10.38 22.50 -15.66
N ALA A 146 -11.00 21.36 -16.00
CA ALA A 146 -10.34 20.07 -16.17
C ALA A 146 -10.13 19.77 -17.65
N ILE A 147 -9.04 20.23 -18.22
CA ILE A 147 -8.75 20.04 -19.65
C ILE A 147 -8.46 18.55 -19.90
N GLY A 148 -9.20 17.95 -20.82
CA GLY A 148 -9.11 16.52 -21.17
C GLY A 148 -10.15 15.63 -20.50
N VAL A 149 -10.95 16.14 -19.53
CA VAL A 149 -12.06 15.42 -18.91
C VAL A 149 -13.30 16.33 -18.90
N LYS A 150 -14.42 15.83 -19.46
CA LYS A 150 -15.63 16.67 -19.67
C LYS A 150 -16.84 16.22 -18.82
N ASP A 151 -16.95 14.94 -18.50
CA ASP A 151 -18.07 14.40 -17.73
C ASP A 151 -17.69 14.33 -16.23
N PRO A 152 -18.42 15.04 -15.35
CA PRO A 152 -18.19 14.95 -13.90
C PRO A 152 -18.27 13.54 -13.32
N ASN A 153 -19.03 12.64 -13.97
CA ASN A 153 -19.13 11.24 -13.56
C ASN A 153 -17.83 10.45 -13.81
N ASP A 154 -16.98 10.93 -14.70
CA ASP A 154 -15.68 10.30 -14.96
C ASP A 154 -14.71 10.45 -13.79
N ALA A 155 -14.92 11.43 -12.90
CA ALA A 155 -14.09 11.58 -11.69
C ALA A 155 -14.03 10.27 -10.87
N LYS A 156 -15.17 9.60 -10.65
CA LYS A 156 -15.22 8.31 -9.95
C LYS A 156 -14.62 7.14 -10.71
N LYS A 157 -14.58 7.22 -12.05
CA LYS A 157 -13.99 6.17 -12.89
C LYS A 157 -12.47 6.33 -12.97
N ILE A 158 -11.99 7.57 -12.95
CA ILE A 158 -10.57 7.93 -13.05
C ILE A 158 -9.88 7.76 -11.70
N VAL A 159 -10.50 8.25 -10.61
CA VAL A 159 -9.90 8.16 -9.27
C VAL A 159 -10.15 6.79 -8.68
N LYS A 160 -9.07 6.10 -8.31
CA LYS A 160 -9.11 4.80 -7.62
C LYS A 160 -8.79 5.00 -6.14
N LYS A 161 -9.60 4.37 -5.27
CA LYS A 161 -9.35 4.35 -3.82
C LYS A 161 -8.23 3.37 -3.51
N GLY A 162 -7.16 3.84 -2.90
CA GLY A 162 -6.07 3.01 -2.43
C GLY A 162 -6.44 2.13 -1.24
N ALA A 163 -5.65 1.11 -0.99
CA ALA A 163 -5.85 0.17 0.13
C ALA A 163 -5.43 0.77 1.47
N VAL A 164 -4.47 1.69 1.47
CA VAL A 164 -3.87 2.31 2.66
C VAL A 164 -4.10 3.82 2.71
N THR A 165 -4.09 4.37 3.93
CA THR A 165 -4.10 5.82 4.15
C THR A 165 -2.71 6.42 3.89
N TYR A 166 -2.63 7.76 3.77
CA TYR A 166 -1.34 8.43 3.67
C TYR A 166 -0.44 8.12 4.87
N LYS A 167 -0.99 8.16 6.09
CA LYS A 167 -0.25 7.83 7.32
C LYS A 167 0.24 6.38 7.35
N GLN A 168 -0.59 5.42 6.91
CA GLN A 168 -0.18 4.02 6.81
C GLN A 168 0.97 3.83 5.82
N ALA A 169 0.93 4.49 4.66
CA ALA A 169 2.02 4.46 3.69
C ALA A 169 3.33 5.03 4.27
N GLN A 170 3.25 6.10 5.06
CA GLN A 170 4.41 6.63 5.78
C GLN A 170 4.96 5.63 6.81
N MET A 171 4.07 4.94 7.54
CA MET A 171 4.47 3.94 8.54
C MET A 171 5.11 2.72 7.89
N ILE A 172 4.59 2.25 6.75
CA ILE A 172 5.19 1.15 5.98
C ILE A 172 6.59 1.54 5.49
N ALA A 173 6.78 2.79 5.07
CA ALA A 173 8.08 3.30 4.63
C ALA A 173 9.10 3.43 5.78
N LYS A 174 8.63 3.56 7.01
CA LYS A 174 9.45 3.56 8.23
C LYS A 174 9.48 2.14 8.78
N ALA A 175 10.58 1.43 8.60
CA ALA A 175 10.72 0.07 9.13
C ALA A 175 10.49 -0.02 10.66
N GLY A 176 10.27 -1.23 11.17
CA GLY A 176 10.23 -1.53 12.59
C GLY A 176 8.93 -1.13 13.33
N ASN A 177 7.87 -0.75 12.61
CA ASN A 177 6.56 -0.50 13.22
C ASN A 177 5.52 -1.55 12.78
N ILE A 178 4.40 -1.60 13.50
CA ILE A 178 3.35 -2.62 13.31
C ILE A 178 2.84 -2.67 11.86
N GLN A 179 2.70 -1.55 11.19
CA GLN A 179 2.21 -1.50 9.80
C GLN A 179 3.22 -2.10 8.83
N SER A 180 4.52 -1.83 9.01
CA SER A 180 5.57 -2.41 8.18
C SER A 180 5.67 -3.92 8.39
N ILE A 181 5.56 -4.40 9.62
CA ILE A 181 5.57 -5.82 9.97
C ILE A 181 4.37 -6.54 9.34
N TRP A 182 3.18 -6.00 9.46
CA TRP A 182 1.98 -6.55 8.81
C TRP A 182 2.09 -6.60 7.29
N PHE A 183 2.64 -5.56 6.70
CA PHE A 183 2.90 -5.51 5.27
C PHE A 183 3.86 -6.62 4.83
N ASP A 184 4.95 -6.81 5.57
CA ASP A 184 5.95 -7.83 5.25
C ASP A 184 5.38 -9.24 5.45
N ALA A 185 4.65 -9.49 6.53
CA ALA A 185 3.99 -10.76 6.77
C ALA A 185 3.02 -11.15 5.63
N LYS A 186 2.18 -10.23 5.19
CA LYS A 186 1.28 -10.43 4.04
C LYS A 186 2.03 -10.69 2.75
N SER A 187 3.14 -9.99 2.52
CA SER A 187 3.98 -10.18 1.32
C SER A 187 4.61 -11.57 1.31
N GLN A 188 5.08 -12.06 2.47
CA GLN A 188 5.64 -13.40 2.60
C GLN A 188 4.60 -14.50 2.40
N MET A 189 3.37 -14.32 2.89
CA MET A 189 2.27 -15.27 2.67
C MET A 189 2.01 -15.51 1.18
N ILE A 190 2.00 -14.46 0.36
CA ILE A 190 1.81 -14.60 -1.08
C ILE A 190 2.96 -15.38 -1.71
N VAL A 191 4.21 -15.04 -1.40
CA VAL A 191 5.39 -15.74 -1.93
C VAL A 191 5.33 -17.22 -1.58
N THR A 192 5.00 -17.55 -0.35
CA THR A 192 4.86 -18.93 0.13
C THR A 192 3.75 -19.69 -0.63
N SER A 193 2.61 -19.05 -0.85
CA SER A 193 1.50 -19.65 -1.61
C SER A 193 1.91 -19.99 -3.04
N TYR A 194 2.65 -19.11 -3.71
CA TYR A 194 3.17 -19.40 -5.06
C TYR A 194 4.15 -20.57 -5.08
N ILE A 195 5.05 -20.66 -4.09
CA ILE A 195 6.05 -21.74 -4.02
C ILE A 195 5.40 -23.09 -3.77
N PHE A 196 4.37 -23.15 -2.93
CA PHE A 196 3.71 -24.40 -2.54
C PHE A 196 2.44 -24.72 -3.36
N GLY A 197 2.08 -23.89 -4.36
CA GLY A 197 0.90 -24.10 -5.21
C GLY A 197 -0.42 -24.01 -4.45
N LEU A 198 -0.44 -23.33 -3.30
CA LEU A 198 -1.64 -23.11 -2.49
C LEU A 198 -2.48 -22.01 -3.15
N SER A 199 -3.73 -22.32 -3.52
CA SER A 199 -4.70 -21.29 -3.92
C SER A 199 -5.12 -20.49 -2.68
N ILE A 200 -4.99 -19.17 -2.74
CA ILE A 200 -5.52 -18.24 -1.74
C ILE A 200 -6.93 -17.85 -2.15
#